data_1f2454cd60fa2ad521eb140ba8b080c7
#
_entry.id   1f2454cd60fa2ad521eb140ba8b080c7
#
_cell.length_a   1.000
_cell.length_b   1.000
_cell.length_c   1.000
_cell.angle_alpha   90.00
_cell.angle_beta   90.00
_cell.angle_gamma   90.00
#
_symmetry.space_group_name_H-M   'P 1'
#
loop_
_entity.id
_entity.type
_entity.pdbx_description
1 polymer ?
#
loop_
_entity_poly.entity_id
_entity_poly.type
_entity_poly.pdbx_seq_one_letter_code
_entity_poly.pdbx_strand_id
1 'polypeptide(L)'
;GEYRKDPKEPAWICPPDYEYEIVEMPHFKMEYLRPTGVCTGRVILQLHGGGYIGPMKNIYRDFAIQYCRRSFGGDVLTIDYRVAPEHPYPAALEDAVAAYQWLIGEKHYDADKIVIAGDSAGGGLALVLVMYLRDHGMELPAGVVVMSPWTDLTNSGQSYQTNFDRDPQFGGTTDNMLFHSTYIGDADPEDPYISPLFGDFEQFPPVLFQVGSEEVLLDDTLRAAEKVRKVHGKLRVTVYEGMFHV
;
A
#
# COMPACT_ATOMS: atom_id res chain seq x y z
N GLY A 1 -15.17 -1.27 16.98
CA GLY A 1 -14.78 -0.59 18.23
C GLY A 1 -13.65 -1.25 18.99
N GLU A 2 -13.30 -2.54 18.74
CA GLU A 2 -12.24 -3.24 19.50
C GLU A 2 -10.84 -3.13 18.87
N TYR A 3 -10.74 -2.95 17.57
CA TYR A 3 -9.44 -2.81 16.89
C TYR A 3 -8.63 -1.55 17.27
N ARG A 4 -9.24 -0.58 17.93
CA ARG A 4 -8.56 0.66 18.39
C ARG A 4 -7.94 0.59 19.78
N LYS A 5 -8.09 -0.53 20.47
CA LYS A 5 -7.45 -0.76 21.78
C LYS A 5 -6.21 -1.64 21.66
N ASP A 6 -5.44 -1.47 20.59
CA ASP A 6 -4.09 -2.01 20.59
C ASP A 6 -3.33 -1.44 21.81
N PRO A 7 -2.66 -2.29 22.59
CA PRO A 7 -1.79 -1.81 23.65
C PRO A 7 -0.84 -0.82 23.02
N LYS A 8 -0.61 0.34 23.67
CA LYS A 8 0.29 1.37 23.16
C LYS A 8 1.60 0.72 22.78
N GLU A 9 1.91 0.71 21.50
CA GLU A 9 3.23 0.28 21.05
C GLU A 9 4.31 1.07 21.80
N PRO A 10 5.45 0.44 22.14
CA PRO A 10 6.57 1.18 22.72
C PRO A 10 6.99 2.28 21.75
N ALA A 11 7.56 3.36 22.30
CA ALA A 11 8.12 4.42 21.48
C ALA A 11 9.20 3.82 20.55
N TRP A 12 9.03 4.04 19.24
CA TRP A 12 10.05 3.62 18.28
C TRP A 12 11.29 4.53 18.39
N ILE A 13 12.46 3.93 18.33
CA ILE A 13 13.74 4.64 18.43
C ILE A 13 14.44 4.51 17.08
N CYS A 14 14.64 5.66 16.40
CA CYS A 14 15.38 5.71 15.16
C CYS A 14 16.84 5.26 15.39
N PRO A 15 17.37 4.30 14.62
CA PRO A 15 18.78 3.93 14.71
C PRO A 15 19.70 5.12 14.34
N PRO A 16 20.91 5.21 14.92
CA PRO A 16 21.80 6.36 14.77
C PRO A 16 22.31 6.58 13.34
N ASP A 17 22.24 5.55 12.49
CA ASP A 17 22.66 5.61 11.09
C ASP A 17 21.61 6.23 10.16
N TYR A 18 20.51 6.78 10.74
CA TYR A 18 19.41 7.37 9.98
C TYR A 18 19.03 8.74 10.55
N GLU A 19 18.61 9.63 9.67
CA GLU A 19 17.88 10.84 9.99
C GLU A 19 16.38 10.56 9.88
N TYR A 20 15.62 11.01 10.86
CA TYR A 20 14.18 10.77 10.93
C TYR A 20 13.45 12.08 11.22
N GLU A 21 12.50 12.41 10.36
CA GLU A 21 11.71 13.63 10.43
C GLU A 21 10.21 13.28 10.41
N ILE A 22 9.44 13.84 11.32
CA ILE A 22 7.97 13.81 11.25
C ILE A 22 7.51 15.07 10.52
N VAL A 23 6.77 14.88 9.43
CA VAL A 23 6.20 15.94 8.62
C VAL A 23 4.70 16.03 8.92
N GLU A 24 4.29 17.14 9.52
CA GLU A 24 2.87 17.41 9.80
C GLU A 24 2.20 17.95 8.54
N MET A 25 1.19 17.22 8.06
CA MET A 25 0.30 17.64 6.99
C MET A 25 -1.03 18.14 7.59
N PRO A 26 -1.87 18.86 6.85
CA PRO A 26 -3.12 19.42 7.40
C PRO A 26 -4.05 18.39 8.04
N HIS A 27 -4.03 17.14 7.57
CA HIS A 27 -4.97 16.11 8.02
C HIS A 27 -4.32 14.80 8.45
N PHE A 28 -3.04 14.59 8.20
CA PHE A 28 -2.30 13.37 8.49
C PHE A 28 -0.83 13.68 8.76
N LYS A 29 -0.05 12.65 9.11
CA LYS A 29 1.39 12.76 9.34
C LYS A 29 2.16 11.90 8.36
N MET A 30 3.37 12.33 8.05
CA MET A 30 4.32 11.55 7.29
C MET A 30 5.61 11.40 8.09
N GLU A 31 6.29 10.30 7.90
CA GLU A 31 7.57 9.99 8.53
C GLU A 31 8.62 9.83 7.43
N TYR A 32 9.59 10.73 7.41
CA TYR A 32 10.63 10.75 6.39
C TYR A 32 11.94 10.26 6.99
N LEU A 33 12.42 9.12 6.47
CA LEU A 33 13.62 8.42 6.91
C LEU A 33 14.71 8.49 5.85
N ARG A 34 15.92 8.89 6.23
CA ARG A 34 17.08 8.98 5.33
C ARG A 34 18.31 8.32 5.95
N PRO A 35 19.05 7.49 5.21
CA PRO A 35 20.35 7.00 5.66
C PRO A 35 21.35 8.14 5.78
N THR A 36 22.12 8.20 6.88
CA THR A 36 23.18 9.21 7.04
C THR A 36 24.33 8.95 6.07
N GLY A 37 24.85 10.01 5.45
CA GLY A 37 26.05 9.94 4.58
C GLY A 37 25.84 9.30 3.21
N VAL A 38 24.62 8.93 2.85
CA VAL A 38 24.27 8.40 1.51
C VAL A 38 23.13 9.22 0.94
N CYS A 39 23.30 9.66 -0.30
CA CYS A 39 22.23 10.32 -1.06
C CYS A 39 22.16 9.68 -2.44
N THR A 40 21.15 8.85 -2.68
CA THR A 40 20.97 8.20 -3.99
C THR A 40 20.03 8.97 -4.91
N GLY A 41 19.35 10.00 -4.40
CA GLY A 41 18.28 10.70 -5.09
C GLY A 41 17.06 9.83 -5.39
N ARG A 42 16.89 8.71 -4.69
CA ARG A 42 15.76 7.78 -4.82
C ARG A 42 14.96 7.76 -3.54
N VAL A 43 13.66 7.57 -3.66
CA VAL A 43 12.76 7.48 -2.52
C VAL A 43 11.70 6.41 -2.72
N ILE A 44 11.32 5.76 -1.63
CA ILE A 44 10.19 4.84 -1.58
C ILE A 44 9.06 5.52 -0.81
N LEU A 45 7.90 5.67 -1.46
CA LEU A 45 6.65 6.04 -0.79
C LEU A 45 6.01 4.76 -0.26
N GLN A 46 6.01 4.60 1.06
CA GLN A 46 5.46 3.44 1.75
C GLN A 46 4.04 3.72 2.21
N LEU A 47 3.11 2.85 1.79
CA LEU A 47 1.69 2.86 2.16
C LEU A 47 1.40 1.63 3.00
N HIS A 48 1.04 1.83 4.27
CA HIS A 48 0.86 0.72 5.21
C HIS A 48 -0.44 -0.06 4.99
N GLY A 49 -0.45 -1.34 5.37
CA GLY A 49 -1.65 -2.16 5.44
C GLY A 49 -2.51 -1.84 6.66
N GLY A 50 -3.48 -2.72 6.95
CA GLY A 50 -4.39 -2.57 8.09
C GLY A 50 -5.84 -2.38 7.68
N GLY A 51 -6.25 -2.81 6.49
CA GLY A 51 -7.64 -2.85 6.03
C GLY A 51 -8.32 -1.48 5.94
N TYR A 52 -7.56 -0.41 5.77
CA TYR A 52 -8.01 0.98 5.81
C TYR A 52 -8.66 1.41 7.13
N ILE A 53 -8.52 0.61 8.20
CA ILE A 53 -9.09 0.90 9.54
C ILE A 53 -8.01 0.93 10.64
N GLY A 54 -6.87 0.29 10.40
CA GLY A 54 -5.73 0.28 11.32
C GLY A 54 -4.79 1.45 11.09
N PRO A 55 -4.25 2.09 12.14
CA PRO A 55 -3.23 3.12 12.03
C PRO A 55 -1.87 2.51 11.63
N MET A 56 -0.95 3.37 11.23
CA MET A 56 0.44 2.98 11.03
C MET A 56 1.06 2.44 12.33
N LYS A 57 1.83 1.36 12.23
CA LYS A 57 2.49 0.68 13.36
C LYS A 57 4.02 0.72 13.25
N ASN A 58 4.71 0.41 14.36
CA ASN A 58 6.18 0.39 14.40
C ASN A 58 6.81 -0.56 13.39
N ILE A 59 6.13 -1.65 13.02
CA ILE A 59 6.60 -2.58 11.99
C ILE A 59 6.88 -1.87 10.65
N TYR A 60 6.11 -0.83 10.31
CA TYR A 60 6.33 -0.06 9.08
C TYR A 60 7.57 0.83 9.15
N ARG A 61 7.96 1.30 10.34
CA ARG A 61 9.23 1.98 10.58
C ARG A 61 10.41 1.02 10.40
N ASP A 62 10.26 -0.22 10.87
CA ASP A 62 11.25 -1.28 10.66
C ASP A 62 11.33 -1.68 9.18
N PHE A 63 10.20 -1.74 8.47
CA PHE A 63 10.20 -1.92 7.01
C PHE A 63 10.88 -0.76 6.29
N ALA A 64 10.67 0.49 6.73
CA ALA A 64 11.36 1.64 6.16
C ALA A 64 12.89 1.50 6.26
N ILE A 65 13.42 1.05 7.40
CA ILE A 65 14.84 0.70 7.56
C ILE A 65 15.27 -0.37 6.54
N GLN A 66 14.47 -1.42 6.37
CA GLN A 66 14.79 -2.47 5.38
C GLN A 66 14.73 -1.94 3.95
N TYR A 67 13.80 -1.08 3.63
CA TYR A 67 13.73 -0.44 2.32
C TYR A 67 14.94 0.44 2.03
N CYS A 68 15.38 1.27 3.00
CA CYS A 68 16.63 2.03 2.88
C CYS A 68 17.82 1.11 2.56
N ARG A 69 17.96 0.00 3.30
CA ARG A 69 19.05 -0.98 3.11
C ARG A 69 18.97 -1.69 1.75
N ARG A 70 17.78 -2.14 1.36
CA ARG A 70 17.58 -2.93 0.13
C ARG A 70 17.61 -2.06 -1.14
N SER A 71 17.30 -0.78 -1.04
CA SER A 71 17.42 0.19 -2.13
C SER A 71 18.82 0.80 -2.25
N PHE A 72 19.80 0.25 -1.52
CA PHE A 72 21.20 0.75 -1.48
C PHE A 72 21.31 2.21 -1.01
N GLY A 73 20.49 2.60 -0.03
CA GLY A 73 20.52 3.91 0.57
C GLY A 73 19.50 4.91 0.02
N GLY A 74 18.43 4.44 -0.58
CA GLY A 74 17.29 5.30 -0.92
C GLY A 74 16.55 5.77 0.33
N ASP A 75 15.92 6.94 0.24
CA ASP A 75 15.08 7.50 1.29
C ASP A 75 13.73 6.77 1.36
N VAL A 76 13.01 6.89 2.47
CA VAL A 76 11.67 6.34 2.62
C VAL A 76 10.74 7.40 3.21
N LEU A 77 9.60 7.61 2.59
CA LEU A 77 8.48 8.38 3.13
C LEU A 77 7.35 7.40 3.47
N THR A 78 7.04 7.26 4.75
CA THR A 78 5.88 6.48 5.22
C THR A 78 4.78 7.45 5.62
N ILE A 79 3.54 7.19 5.22
CA ILE A 79 2.42 8.04 5.58
C ILE A 79 1.47 7.33 6.54
N ASP A 80 1.05 8.04 7.60
CA ASP A 80 -0.02 7.62 8.52
C ASP A 80 -1.33 8.24 8.00
N TYR A 81 -1.83 7.68 6.89
CA TYR A 81 -2.99 8.20 6.19
C TYR A 81 -4.28 8.03 7.02
N ARG A 82 -5.25 8.88 6.77
CA ARG A 82 -6.57 8.84 7.42
C ARG A 82 -7.29 7.52 7.15
N VAL A 83 -7.86 6.92 8.20
CA VAL A 83 -8.50 5.61 8.15
C VAL A 83 -9.97 5.67 8.52
N ALA A 84 -10.73 4.69 8.04
CA ALA A 84 -12.12 4.49 8.38
C ALA A 84 -12.27 3.94 9.84
N PRO A 85 -13.45 4.04 10.46
CA PRO A 85 -14.68 4.63 9.93
C PRO A 85 -14.75 6.16 9.99
N GLU A 86 -13.84 6.86 10.70
CA GLU A 86 -13.89 8.32 10.84
C GLU A 86 -13.61 9.02 9.50
N HIS A 87 -12.78 8.40 8.67
CA HIS A 87 -12.38 8.94 7.38
C HIS A 87 -12.46 7.84 6.30
N PRO A 88 -13.68 7.54 5.80
CA PRO A 88 -13.84 6.59 4.69
C PRO A 88 -13.24 7.14 3.39
N TYR A 89 -13.35 6.37 2.32
CA TYR A 89 -13.02 6.84 0.97
C TYR A 89 -13.64 8.23 0.68
N PRO A 90 -12.89 9.18 0.09
CA PRO A 90 -11.57 9.02 -0.52
C PRO A 90 -10.38 9.47 0.36
N ALA A 91 -10.52 9.61 1.67
CA ALA A 91 -9.53 10.25 2.53
C ALA A 91 -8.10 9.67 2.41
N ALA A 92 -7.96 8.34 2.40
CA ALA A 92 -6.65 7.69 2.27
C ALA A 92 -5.99 7.99 0.89
N LEU A 93 -6.79 8.03 -0.18
CA LEU A 93 -6.30 8.38 -1.51
C LEU A 93 -5.83 9.84 -1.57
N GLU A 94 -6.61 10.76 -1.01
CA GLU A 94 -6.24 12.19 -0.94
C GLU A 94 -4.90 12.39 -0.22
N ASP A 95 -4.69 11.67 0.90
CA ASP A 95 -3.47 11.73 1.67
C ASP A 95 -2.28 11.13 0.89
N ALA A 96 -2.48 10.02 0.19
CA ALA A 96 -1.46 9.41 -0.66
C ALA A 96 -1.06 10.32 -1.83
N VAL A 97 -2.02 10.98 -2.47
CA VAL A 97 -1.79 11.97 -3.52
C VAL A 97 -1.00 13.17 -2.98
N ALA A 98 -1.40 13.71 -1.82
CA ALA A 98 -0.69 14.82 -1.19
C ALA A 98 0.76 14.47 -0.84
N ALA A 99 1.01 13.24 -0.35
CA ALA A 99 2.36 12.76 -0.07
C ALA A 99 3.22 12.63 -1.34
N TYR A 100 2.65 12.12 -2.43
CA TYR A 100 3.34 12.04 -3.71
C TYR A 100 3.69 13.43 -4.25
N GLN A 101 2.74 14.36 -4.21
CA GLN A 101 2.97 15.76 -4.60
C GLN A 101 4.04 16.44 -3.75
N TRP A 102 4.08 16.16 -2.44
CA TRP A 102 5.11 16.67 -1.55
C TRP A 102 6.51 16.17 -1.92
N LEU A 103 6.66 14.89 -2.30
CA LEU A 103 7.94 14.37 -2.79
C LEU A 103 8.44 15.11 -4.02
N ILE A 104 7.57 15.41 -4.96
CA ILE A 104 7.94 16.13 -6.20
C ILE A 104 8.12 17.62 -5.94
N GLY A 105 7.16 18.27 -5.27
CA GLY A 105 7.12 19.72 -5.11
C GLY A 105 8.09 20.26 -4.06
N GLU A 106 8.11 19.62 -2.87
CA GLU A 106 8.88 20.12 -1.72
C GLU A 106 10.27 19.46 -1.60
N LYS A 107 10.34 18.15 -1.85
CA LYS A 107 11.62 17.40 -1.78
C LYS A 107 12.34 17.34 -3.12
N HIS A 108 11.68 17.74 -4.21
CA HIS A 108 12.25 17.84 -5.57
C HIS A 108 12.78 16.52 -6.12
N TYR A 109 12.09 15.40 -5.80
CA TYR A 109 12.36 14.13 -6.46
C TYR A 109 11.78 14.13 -7.87
N ASP A 110 12.55 13.66 -8.84
CA ASP A 110 12.01 13.30 -10.13
C ASP A 110 11.09 12.07 -9.98
N ALA A 111 9.99 12.02 -10.70
CA ALA A 111 9.03 10.93 -10.62
C ALA A 111 9.67 9.55 -10.92
N ASP A 112 10.65 9.52 -11.84
CA ASP A 112 11.41 8.31 -12.21
C ASP A 112 12.38 7.83 -11.11
N LYS A 113 12.46 8.52 -9.98
CA LYS A 113 13.22 8.15 -8.78
C LYS A 113 12.32 7.71 -7.62
N ILE A 114 11.00 7.79 -7.79
CA ILE A 114 10.01 7.40 -6.78
C ILE A 114 9.54 5.97 -7.08
N VAL A 115 9.57 5.10 -6.07
CA VAL A 115 8.90 3.80 -6.09
C VAL A 115 7.79 3.83 -5.05
N ILE A 116 6.60 3.37 -5.41
CA ILE A 116 5.50 3.22 -4.44
C ILE A 116 5.50 1.77 -3.95
N ALA A 117 5.47 1.57 -2.64
CA ALA A 117 5.40 0.24 -2.03
C ALA A 117 4.27 0.17 -1.01
N GLY A 118 3.50 -0.93 -1.02
CA GLY A 118 2.43 -1.12 -0.06
C GLY A 118 2.04 -2.58 0.10
N ASP A 119 1.45 -2.89 1.24
CA ASP A 119 0.95 -4.22 1.59
C ASP A 119 -0.55 -4.17 1.88
N SER A 120 -1.26 -5.26 1.59
CA SER A 120 -2.69 -5.39 1.92
C SER A 120 -3.52 -4.20 1.38
N ALA A 121 -4.23 -3.48 2.25
CA ALA A 121 -4.93 -2.24 1.90
C ALA A 121 -3.98 -1.18 1.31
N GLY A 122 -2.77 -1.03 1.87
CA GLY A 122 -1.74 -0.13 1.32
C GLY A 122 -1.27 -0.56 -0.07
N GLY A 123 -1.29 -1.86 -0.37
CA GLY A 123 -1.04 -2.40 -1.71
C GLY A 123 -2.14 -2.02 -2.70
N GLY A 124 -3.40 -2.13 -2.29
CA GLY A 124 -4.55 -1.61 -3.06
C GLY A 124 -4.42 -0.11 -3.31
N LEU A 125 -4.14 0.66 -2.24
CA LEU A 125 -3.96 2.11 -2.31
C LEU A 125 -2.80 2.52 -3.24
N ALA A 126 -1.71 1.73 -3.29
CA ALA A 126 -0.59 1.98 -4.20
C ALA A 126 -1.01 1.89 -5.68
N LEU A 127 -1.82 0.90 -6.02
CA LEU A 127 -2.36 0.75 -7.39
C LEU A 127 -3.34 1.88 -7.72
N VAL A 128 -4.23 2.21 -6.79
CA VAL A 128 -5.19 3.31 -6.92
C VAL A 128 -4.47 4.65 -7.10
N LEU A 129 -3.42 4.90 -6.32
CA LEU A 129 -2.61 6.13 -6.47
C LEU A 129 -2.05 6.25 -7.89
N VAL A 130 -1.50 5.17 -8.45
CA VAL A 130 -0.99 5.22 -9.84
C VAL A 130 -2.10 5.48 -10.86
N MET A 131 -3.29 4.87 -10.69
CA MET A 131 -4.46 5.16 -11.54
C MET A 131 -4.81 6.64 -11.47
N TYR A 132 -4.91 7.17 -10.25
CA TYR A 132 -5.22 8.59 -10.03
C TYR A 132 -4.20 9.52 -10.70
N LEU A 133 -2.90 9.28 -10.49
CA LEU A 133 -1.83 10.08 -11.10
C LEU A 133 -1.93 10.08 -12.62
N ARG A 134 -2.11 8.91 -13.23
CA ARG A 134 -2.29 8.78 -14.70
C ARG A 134 -3.51 9.56 -15.19
N ASP A 135 -4.66 9.36 -14.56
CA ASP A 135 -5.94 9.91 -15.00
C ASP A 135 -5.97 11.44 -14.87
N HIS A 136 -5.12 11.99 -14.00
CA HIS A 136 -4.96 13.45 -13.83
C HIS A 136 -3.74 14.02 -14.55
N GLY A 137 -3.09 13.22 -15.43
CA GLY A 137 -1.96 13.67 -16.23
C GLY A 137 -0.72 14.05 -15.42
N MET A 138 -0.56 13.45 -14.23
CA MET A 138 0.62 13.63 -13.38
C MET A 138 1.74 12.68 -13.79
N GLU A 139 2.99 13.03 -13.48
CA GLU A 139 4.13 12.15 -13.73
C GLU A 139 4.02 10.87 -12.91
N LEU A 140 4.28 9.73 -13.56
CA LEU A 140 4.16 8.41 -12.93
C LEU A 140 5.48 7.98 -12.26
N PRO A 141 5.41 7.18 -11.16
CA PRO A 141 6.59 6.69 -10.47
C PRO A 141 7.41 5.72 -11.32
N ALA A 142 8.65 5.47 -10.92
CA ALA A 142 9.56 4.49 -11.54
C ALA A 142 9.02 3.06 -11.52
N GLY A 143 8.22 2.73 -10.52
CA GLY A 143 7.64 1.40 -10.35
C GLY A 143 6.78 1.29 -9.11
N VAL A 144 6.08 0.15 -9.02
CA VAL A 144 5.20 -0.17 -7.89
C VAL A 144 5.53 -1.57 -7.35
N VAL A 145 5.58 -1.70 -6.03
CA VAL A 145 5.75 -2.99 -5.34
C VAL A 145 4.54 -3.19 -4.43
N VAL A 146 3.78 -4.24 -4.66
CA VAL A 146 2.61 -4.55 -3.85
C VAL A 146 2.69 -5.97 -3.30
N MET A 147 2.45 -6.09 -2.01
CA MET A 147 2.49 -7.34 -1.26
C MET A 147 1.08 -7.66 -0.77
N SER A 148 0.55 -8.81 -1.18
CA SER A 148 -0.82 -9.23 -0.82
C SER A 148 -1.87 -8.14 -0.99
N PRO A 149 -1.89 -7.40 -2.13
CA PRO A 149 -2.72 -6.20 -2.27
C PRO A 149 -4.21 -6.55 -2.23
N TRP A 150 -4.99 -5.81 -1.44
CA TRP A 150 -6.44 -5.88 -1.44
C TRP A 150 -6.98 -5.04 -2.60
N THR A 151 -7.35 -5.71 -3.69
CA THR A 151 -7.72 -5.05 -4.96
C THR A 151 -9.20 -5.15 -5.30
N ASP A 152 -9.95 -5.99 -4.59
CA ASP A 152 -11.37 -6.27 -4.82
C ASP A 152 -12.15 -6.23 -3.50
N LEU A 153 -12.73 -5.08 -3.20
CA LEU A 153 -13.53 -4.88 -1.99
C LEU A 153 -14.95 -5.46 -2.11
N THR A 154 -15.26 -6.14 -3.23
CA THR A 154 -16.52 -6.90 -3.41
C THR A 154 -16.36 -8.38 -3.06
N ASN A 155 -15.13 -8.85 -2.75
CA ASN A 155 -14.82 -10.23 -2.40
C ASN A 155 -15.21 -11.24 -3.49
N SER A 156 -15.10 -10.88 -4.76
CA SER A 156 -15.57 -11.70 -5.88
C SER A 156 -14.58 -12.81 -6.31
N GLY A 157 -13.37 -12.84 -5.75
CA GLY A 157 -12.36 -13.86 -6.03
C GLY A 157 -12.74 -15.25 -5.50
N GLN A 158 -12.33 -16.31 -6.20
CA GLN A 158 -12.57 -17.68 -5.75
C GLN A 158 -11.77 -18.02 -4.48
N SER A 159 -10.60 -17.41 -4.29
CA SER A 159 -9.76 -17.63 -3.11
C SER A 159 -10.43 -17.24 -1.79
N TYR A 160 -11.42 -16.35 -1.80
CA TYR A 160 -12.27 -16.08 -0.63
C TYR A 160 -13.06 -17.30 -0.14
N GLN A 161 -13.24 -18.30 -1.01
CA GLN A 161 -13.88 -19.58 -0.67
C GLN A 161 -12.86 -20.70 -0.55
N THR A 162 -11.95 -20.86 -1.52
CA THR A 162 -11.02 -22.01 -1.57
C THR A 162 -9.94 -21.95 -0.51
N ASN A 163 -9.55 -20.75 -0.06
CA ASN A 163 -8.56 -20.53 0.98
C ASN A 163 -9.18 -20.14 2.34
N PHE A 164 -10.50 -20.12 2.44
CA PHE A 164 -11.22 -19.67 3.65
C PHE A 164 -10.81 -20.43 4.92
N ASP A 165 -10.61 -21.74 4.83
CA ASP A 165 -10.19 -22.57 5.97
C ASP A 165 -8.66 -22.66 6.10
N ARG A 166 -7.90 -22.06 5.18
CA ARG A 166 -6.44 -22.14 5.10
C ARG A 166 -5.74 -20.85 5.51
N ASP A 167 -6.38 -19.71 5.31
CA ASP A 167 -5.84 -18.40 5.71
C ASP A 167 -6.03 -18.19 7.22
N PRO A 168 -4.95 -18.18 8.02
CA PRO A 168 -5.07 -18.04 9.47
C PRO A 168 -5.41 -16.62 9.92
N GLN A 169 -5.32 -15.62 9.03
CA GLN A 169 -5.55 -14.22 9.36
C GLN A 169 -6.96 -13.75 8.99
N PHE A 170 -7.44 -14.10 7.82
CA PHE A 170 -8.72 -13.60 7.30
C PHE A 170 -9.72 -14.71 6.98
N GLY A 171 -9.32 -15.97 7.10
CA GLY A 171 -10.19 -17.13 6.93
C GLY A 171 -10.92 -17.53 8.20
N GLY A 172 -11.75 -18.58 8.10
CA GLY A 172 -12.49 -19.18 9.23
C GLY A 172 -13.65 -18.35 9.76
N THR A 173 -13.78 -17.07 9.41
CA THR A 173 -14.89 -16.18 9.77
C THR A 173 -15.08 -15.08 8.74
N THR A 174 -16.34 -14.67 8.55
CA THR A 174 -16.67 -13.48 7.75
C THR A 174 -16.80 -12.22 8.61
N ASP A 175 -16.61 -12.31 9.93
CA ASP A 175 -16.67 -11.16 10.83
C ASP A 175 -15.31 -10.44 10.88
N ASN A 176 -14.89 -9.89 9.76
CA ASN A 176 -13.67 -9.10 9.64
C ASN A 176 -13.82 -8.01 8.57
N MET A 177 -12.80 -7.12 8.46
CA MET A 177 -12.84 -5.96 7.58
C MET A 177 -12.90 -6.29 6.08
N LEU A 178 -12.48 -7.48 5.65
CA LEU A 178 -12.58 -7.86 4.24
C LEU A 178 -14.03 -8.04 3.81
N PHE A 179 -14.88 -8.57 4.70
CA PHE A 179 -16.29 -8.82 4.43
C PHE A 179 -17.20 -7.66 4.85
N HIS A 180 -16.73 -6.79 5.76
CA HIS A 180 -17.49 -5.66 6.32
C HIS A 180 -16.64 -4.38 6.30
N SER A 181 -16.26 -3.92 5.12
CA SER A 181 -15.41 -2.74 4.98
C SER A 181 -16.16 -1.45 5.29
N THR A 182 -15.70 -0.71 6.28
CA THR A 182 -16.17 0.64 6.58
C THR A 182 -15.47 1.71 5.73
N TYR A 183 -14.41 1.33 5.00
CA TYR A 183 -13.68 2.24 4.12
C TYR A 183 -14.51 2.69 2.91
N ILE A 184 -15.34 1.80 2.38
CA ILE A 184 -16.18 2.09 1.20
C ILE A 184 -17.13 3.26 1.46
N GLY A 185 -17.68 3.36 2.70
CA GLY A 185 -18.69 4.36 3.01
C GLY A 185 -19.96 4.16 2.16
N ASP A 186 -20.42 5.26 1.56
CA ASP A 186 -21.61 5.28 0.67
C ASP A 186 -21.23 5.12 -0.82
N ALA A 187 -19.95 4.86 -1.13
CA ALA A 187 -19.46 4.75 -2.51
C ALA A 187 -19.71 3.36 -3.11
N ASP A 188 -19.57 3.25 -4.43
CA ASP A 188 -19.67 1.98 -5.13
C ASP A 188 -18.41 1.14 -4.87
N PRO A 189 -18.52 -0.08 -4.32
CA PRO A 189 -17.36 -0.93 -4.10
C PRO A 189 -16.63 -1.34 -5.40
N GLU A 190 -17.27 -1.24 -6.57
CA GLU A 190 -16.65 -1.47 -7.88
C GLU A 190 -15.96 -0.21 -8.45
N ASP A 191 -16.02 0.94 -7.76
CA ASP A 191 -15.26 2.12 -8.16
C ASP A 191 -13.76 1.76 -8.26
N PRO A 192 -13.10 2.01 -9.41
CA PRO A 192 -11.67 1.73 -9.60
C PRO A 192 -10.75 2.38 -8.57
N TYR A 193 -11.17 3.49 -7.95
CA TYR A 193 -10.40 4.15 -6.90
C TYR A 193 -10.66 3.57 -5.49
N ILE A 194 -11.54 2.58 -5.38
CA ILE A 194 -11.77 1.76 -4.19
C ILE A 194 -11.21 0.36 -4.42
N SER A 195 -11.65 -0.27 -5.51
CA SER A 195 -11.26 -1.62 -5.92
C SER A 195 -10.48 -1.56 -7.24
N PRO A 196 -9.15 -1.40 -7.20
CA PRO A 196 -8.35 -1.21 -8.41
C PRO A 196 -8.44 -2.39 -9.39
N LEU A 197 -8.92 -3.55 -8.96
CA LEU A 197 -9.19 -4.66 -9.86
C LEU A 197 -10.16 -4.29 -10.99
N PHE A 198 -11.13 -3.40 -10.74
CA PHE A 198 -12.10 -2.98 -11.76
C PHE A 198 -11.58 -1.86 -12.67
N GLY A 199 -10.44 -1.27 -12.33
CA GLY A 199 -9.82 -0.19 -13.09
C GLY A 199 -9.07 -0.64 -14.34
N ASP A 200 -8.49 0.32 -15.02
CA ASP A 200 -7.63 0.14 -16.19
C ASP A 200 -6.15 0.26 -15.77
N PHE A 201 -5.32 -0.63 -16.29
CA PHE A 201 -3.88 -0.68 -16.03
C PHE A 201 -3.02 -0.20 -17.22
N GLU A 202 -3.63 0.42 -18.23
CA GLU A 202 -2.85 1.04 -19.30
C GLU A 202 -1.88 2.10 -18.77
N GLN A 203 -0.71 2.19 -19.38
CA GLN A 203 0.36 3.11 -19.01
C GLN A 203 0.94 2.95 -17.59
N PHE A 204 0.64 1.84 -16.90
CA PHE A 204 1.23 1.58 -15.59
C PHE A 204 2.76 1.47 -15.67
N PRO A 205 3.50 1.97 -14.66
CA PRO A 205 4.92 1.69 -14.52
C PRO A 205 5.15 0.19 -14.25
N PRO A 206 6.41 -0.30 -14.26
CA PRO A 206 6.70 -1.67 -13.87
C PRO A 206 6.11 -2.03 -12.51
N VAL A 207 5.44 -3.19 -12.41
CA VAL A 207 4.79 -3.65 -11.18
C VAL A 207 5.38 -4.98 -10.71
N LEU A 208 5.72 -5.06 -9.42
CA LEU A 208 6.03 -6.31 -8.72
C LEU A 208 4.87 -6.66 -7.79
N PHE A 209 4.24 -7.81 -8.05
CA PHE A 209 3.25 -8.41 -7.15
C PHE A 209 3.86 -9.55 -6.36
N GLN A 210 3.57 -9.61 -5.06
CA GLN A 210 3.94 -10.71 -4.17
C GLN A 210 2.69 -11.14 -3.39
N VAL A 211 2.50 -12.45 -3.18
CA VAL A 211 1.34 -12.99 -2.44
C VAL A 211 1.64 -14.39 -1.93
N GLY A 212 1.04 -14.78 -0.81
CA GLY A 212 1.07 -16.15 -0.30
C GLY A 212 0.00 -17.03 -0.97
N SER A 213 0.29 -18.33 -1.13
CA SER A 213 -0.67 -19.26 -1.76
C SER A 213 -1.87 -19.58 -0.89
N GLU A 214 -1.76 -19.38 0.43
CA GLU A 214 -2.83 -19.71 1.39
C GLU A 214 -3.78 -18.54 1.68
N GLU A 215 -3.55 -17.38 1.08
CA GLU A 215 -4.32 -16.16 1.35
C GLU A 215 -5.70 -16.18 0.69
N VAL A 216 -6.71 -15.63 1.38
CA VAL A 216 -8.00 -15.30 0.73
C VAL A 216 -7.84 -14.20 -0.34
N LEU A 217 -6.81 -13.34 -0.22
CA LEU A 217 -6.47 -12.30 -1.21
C LEU A 217 -5.61 -12.81 -2.39
N LEU A 218 -5.43 -14.13 -2.55
CA LEU A 218 -4.64 -14.68 -3.65
C LEU A 218 -5.18 -14.24 -5.01
N ASP A 219 -6.49 -14.38 -5.23
CA ASP A 219 -7.13 -14.00 -6.49
C ASP A 219 -7.11 -12.49 -6.74
N ASP A 220 -7.17 -11.67 -5.70
CA ASP A 220 -7.00 -10.22 -5.80
C ASP A 220 -5.70 -9.89 -6.53
N THR A 221 -4.62 -10.49 -6.06
CA THR A 221 -3.30 -10.32 -6.65
C THR A 221 -3.21 -10.88 -8.07
N LEU A 222 -3.65 -12.13 -8.28
CA LEU A 222 -3.49 -12.81 -9.56
C LEU A 222 -4.34 -12.16 -10.66
N ARG A 223 -5.57 -11.74 -10.34
CA ARG A 223 -6.49 -11.08 -11.29
C ARG A 223 -5.98 -9.69 -11.66
N ALA A 224 -5.51 -8.89 -10.70
CA ALA A 224 -4.89 -7.60 -10.96
C ALA A 224 -3.63 -7.75 -11.82
N ALA A 225 -2.75 -8.70 -11.49
CA ALA A 225 -1.55 -8.98 -12.26
C ALA A 225 -1.86 -9.41 -13.70
N GLU A 226 -2.92 -10.18 -13.91
CA GLU A 226 -3.36 -10.56 -15.25
C GLU A 226 -3.85 -9.36 -16.08
N LYS A 227 -4.52 -8.39 -15.46
CA LYS A 227 -4.90 -7.14 -16.13
C LYS A 227 -3.66 -6.32 -16.54
N VAL A 228 -2.68 -6.19 -15.65
CA VAL A 228 -1.39 -5.55 -15.98
C VAL A 228 -0.68 -6.27 -17.13
N ARG A 229 -0.66 -7.61 -17.13
CA ARG A 229 -0.05 -8.42 -18.19
C ARG A 229 -0.67 -8.17 -19.56
N LYS A 230 -2.00 -7.96 -19.61
CA LYS A 230 -2.72 -7.73 -20.86
C LYS A 230 -2.38 -6.40 -21.53
N VAL A 231 -1.98 -5.41 -20.76
CA VAL A 231 -1.69 -4.07 -21.29
C VAL A 231 -0.18 -3.79 -21.49
N HIS A 232 0.72 -4.49 -20.79
CA HIS A 232 2.16 -4.39 -21.02
C HIS A 232 2.96 -5.52 -20.38
N GLY A 233 4.21 -5.71 -20.82
CA GLY A 233 5.05 -6.80 -20.36
C GLY A 233 5.91 -6.55 -19.11
N LYS A 234 5.87 -5.35 -18.51
CA LYS A 234 6.73 -4.98 -17.37
C LYS A 234 6.09 -5.38 -16.03
N LEU A 235 5.97 -6.67 -15.82
CA LEU A 235 5.31 -7.25 -14.67
C LEU A 235 6.14 -8.43 -14.12
N ARG A 236 6.22 -8.51 -12.80
CA ARG A 236 6.65 -9.71 -12.09
C ARG A 236 5.63 -10.10 -11.05
N VAL A 237 5.30 -11.40 -10.98
CA VAL A 237 4.45 -11.96 -9.92
C VAL A 237 5.26 -13.04 -9.21
N THR A 238 5.21 -13.03 -7.89
CA THR A 238 5.78 -14.07 -7.04
C THR A 238 4.70 -14.59 -6.10
N VAL A 239 4.36 -15.87 -6.23
CA VAL A 239 3.49 -16.56 -5.27
C VAL A 239 4.40 -17.35 -4.34
N TYR A 240 4.27 -17.15 -3.04
CA TYR A 240 5.03 -17.86 -2.01
C TYR A 240 4.20 -19.04 -1.51
N GLU A 241 4.65 -20.25 -1.84
CA GLU A 241 3.95 -21.48 -1.50
C GLU A 241 3.88 -21.69 0.01
N GLY A 242 2.69 -22.04 0.52
CA GLY A 242 2.43 -22.27 1.94
C GLY A 242 2.45 -21.00 2.83
N MET A 243 2.59 -19.81 2.23
CA MET A 243 2.58 -18.56 2.97
C MET A 243 1.17 -17.98 3.03
N PHE A 244 0.88 -17.34 4.15
CA PHE A 244 -0.36 -16.61 4.43
C PHE A 244 -0.12 -15.09 4.36
N HIS A 245 -1.13 -14.31 4.65
CA HIS A 245 -1.14 -12.84 4.50
C HIS A 245 -0.01 -12.16 5.29
N VAL A 246 0.62 -11.15 4.68
CA VAL A 246 1.76 -10.36 5.20
C VAL A 246 1.49 -9.66 6.52
#